data_a3fd0e5ff3e153105a34d630ed02cb4b
#
_entry.id   a3fd0e5ff3e153105a34d630ed02cb4b
#
_cell.length_a   1.000
_cell.length_b   1.000
_cell.length_c   1.000
_cell.angle_alpha   90.00
_cell.angle_beta   90.00
_cell.angle_gamma   90.00
#
_symmetry.space_group_name_H-M   'P 1'
#
loop_
_entity.id
_entity.type
_entity.pdbx_description
1 polymer ?
#
loop_
_entity_poly.entity_id
_entity_poly.type
_entity_poly.pdbx_seq_one_letter_code
_entity_poly.pdbx_strand_id
1 'polypeptide(L)'
;MSTNVRRIVMAANGEMTGRAEALLLKAVLDADITHGIDGGTRHFLRHEIIPTLVTGDFDSLSPDERAHLLASGADVIHTPDQDYTDLEKALTIATVRHPDADITIFGATGGRLDHQHSVLSTLTSFGRRHRIQLVDNHGTTFHAQSGMILSDDSLVGRTISLISLGPVHGVRTSGVAWPLSDESLIPGKRDGTLNRITSTPVVIAVSDGDLLVHLHHAPEPASVAIVTDDQMLQRLIDIRWHVLRPNRPRSAAQFDIDNAQGTVHILASDDAGNPVGCATLAEVPDGSLQLRGMAVSTHHQGTGIGRAILSEVCRQAESKSAPLWCNARLHAIPFYERNGWEVEGDVFHVPDVGPHKVMRFRGVSH
;
A
#
# COMPACT_ATOMS: atom_id res chain seq x y z
N MET A 1 -30.08 -13.54 22.51
CA MET A 1 -30.05 -12.33 21.65
C MET A 1 -29.13 -12.65 20.50
N SER A 2 -29.60 -12.72 19.26
CA SER A 2 -28.74 -12.94 18.10
C SER A 2 -27.92 -11.68 17.91
N THR A 3 -26.63 -11.71 18.26
CA THR A 3 -25.69 -10.64 17.91
C THR A 3 -25.59 -10.61 16.40
N ASN A 4 -25.96 -9.48 15.80
CA ASN A 4 -25.85 -9.30 14.35
C ASN A 4 -24.37 -9.21 13.98
N VAL A 5 -23.75 -10.31 13.53
CA VAL A 5 -22.37 -10.38 13.09
C VAL A 5 -22.23 -9.56 11.82
N ARG A 6 -21.33 -8.58 11.84
CA ARG A 6 -21.09 -7.66 10.73
C ARG A 6 -19.74 -7.87 10.05
N ARG A 7 -18.72 -8.29 10.80
CA ARG A 7 -17.34 -8.42 10.31
C ARG A 7 -16.74 -9.76 10.68
N ILE A 8 -16.29 -10.48 9.67
CA ILE A 8 -15.58 -11.75 9.82
C ILE A 8 -14.18 -11.58 9.26
N VAL A 9 -13.16 -11.89 10.05
CA VAL A 9 -11.77 -11.90 9.63
C VAL A 9 -11.27 -13.34 9.57
N MET A 10 -10.86 -13.77 8.39
CA MET A 10 -10.36 -15.13 8.14
C MET A 10 -8.85 -15.12 7.88
N ALA A 11 -8.16 -16.16 8.32
CA ALA A 11 -6.77 -16.43 7.97
C ALA A 11 -6.64 -17.82 7.33
N ALA A 12 -6.16 -17.86 6.09
CA ALA A 12 -5.81 -19.08 5.36
C ALA A 12 -4.32 -19.40 5.49
N ASN A 13 -3.90 -20.59 5.06
CA ASN A 13 -2.56 -21.15 5.31
C ASN A 13 -1.45 -20.67 4.35
N GLY A 14 -1.67 -19.58 3.61
CA GLY A 14 -0.63 -18.96 2.77
C GLY A 14 0.36 -18.15 3.56
N GLU A 15 1.48 -17.79 2.93
CA GLU A 15 2.49 -16.95 3.54
C GLU A 15 1.94 -15.55 3.84
N MET A 16 2.14 -15.09 5.08
CA MET A 16 1.73 -13.78 5.53
C MET A 16 2.87 -13.13 6.32
N THR A 17 3.36 -12.01 5.81
CA THR A 17 4.46 -11.25 6.39
C THR A 17 4.23 -9.76 6.25
N GLY A 18 4.96 -8.96 7.00
CA GLY A 18 5.03 -7.50 6.83
C GLY A 18 3.66 -6.84 6.90
N ARG A 19 3.25 -6.21 5.81
CA ARG A 19 2.04 -5.39 5.75
C ARG A 19 0.75 -6.19 5.93
N ALA A 20 0.63 -7.34 5.29
CA ALA A 20 -0.57 -8.18 5.43
C ALA A 20 -0.77 -8.63 6.88
N GLU A 21 0.30 -8.98 7.59
CA GLU A 21 0.26 -9.34 9.01
C GLU A 21 -0.19 -8.16 9.89
N ALA A 22 0.37 -6.97 9.67
CA ALA A 22 -0.04 -5.75 10.39
C ALA A 22 -1.52 -5.40 10.13
N LEU A 23 -2.01 -5.59 8.90
CA LEU A 23 -3.41 -5.38 8.54
C LEU A 23 -4.33 -6.44 9.16
N LEU A 24 -3.89 -7.71 9.25
CA LEU A 24 -4.63 -8.76 9.97
C LEU A 24 -4.84 -8.35 11.43
N LEU A 25 -3.76 -7.98 12.14
CA LEU A 25 -3.84 -7.59 13.54
C LEU A 25 -4.77 -6.40 13.77
N LYS A 26 -4.74 -5.42 12.87
CA LYS A 26 -5.68 -4.29 12.90
C LYS A 26 -7.13 -4.74 12.65
N ALA A 27 -7.35 -5.62 11.67
CA ALA A 27 -8.70 -6.08 11.33
C ALA A 27 -9.34 -6.90 12.47
N VAL A 28 -8.54 -7.68 13.20
CA VAL A 28 -8.98 -8.47 14.36
C VAL A 28 -9.59 -7.61 15.45
N LEU A 29 -9.11 -6.38 15.67
CA LEU A 29 -9.63 -5.49 16.70
C LEU A 29 -11.10 -5.11 16.49
N ASP A 30 -11.54 -5.08 15.22
CA ASP A 30 -12.90 -4.70 14.83
C ASP A 30 -13.76 -5.91 14.39
N ALA A 31 -13.23 -7.14 14.48
CA ALA A 31 -13.89 -8.35 14.05
C ALA A 31 -14.91 -8.83 15.08
N ASP A 32 -16.11 -9.20 14.62
CA ASP A 32 -17.09 -9.94 15.45
C ASP A 32 -16.72 -11.43 15.54
N ILE A 33 -16.12 -11.96 14.46
CA ILE A 33 -15.65 -13.34 14.35
C ILE A 33 -14.25 -13.35 13.74
N THR A 34 -13.34 -14.05 14.40
CA THR A 34 -12.05 -14.45 13.85
C THR A 34 -12.08 -15.92 13.47
N HIS A 35 -11.72 -16.27 12.24
CA HIS A 35 -11.87 -17.60 11.69
C HIS A 35 -10.55 -18.14 11.15
N GLY A 36 -9.97 -19.11 11.82
CA GLY A 36 -8.78 -19.84 11.37
C GLY A 36 -9.16 -20.95 10.37
N ILE A 37 -8.56 -20.95 9.18
CA ILE A 37 -8.79 -21.97 8.17
C ILE A 37 -7.60 -22.91 8.17
N ASP A 38 -7.76 -24.11 8.69
CA ASP A 38 -6.74 -25.13 8.85
C ASP A 38 -5.41 -24.54 9.40
N GLY A 39 -4.27 -24.77 8.76
CA GLY A 39 -2.96 -24.21 9.16
C GLY A 39 -2.91 -22.70 9.25
N GLY A 40 -3.82 -21.97 8.60
CA GLY A 40 -3.99 -20.53 8.73
C GLY A 40 -4.33 -20.05 10.14
N THR A 41 -4.85 -20.94 10.98
CA THR A 41 -5.06 -20.71 12.42
C THR A 41 -3.77 -20.23 13.13
N ARG A 42 -2.60 -20.69 12.67
CA ARG A 42 -1.30 -20.30 13.23
C ARG A 42 -0.99 -18.80 13.09
N HIS A 43 -1.58 -18.12 12.13
CA HIS A 43 -1.41 -16.66 12.02
C HIS A 43 -2.02 -15.94 13.23
N PHE A 44 -3.09 -16.44 13.79
CA PHE A 44 -3.66 -15.92 15.04
C PHE A 44 -2.84 -16.35 16.25
N LEU A 45 -2.52 -17.64 16.35
CA LEU A 45 -1.80 -18.21 17.51
C LEU A 45 -0.42 -17.59 17.75
N ARG A 46 0.31 -17.20 16.69
CA ARG A 46 1.60 -16.50 16.80
C ARG A 46 1.50 -15.17 17.56
N HIS A 47 0.32 -14.56 17.56
CA HIS A 47 0.03 -13.30 18.24
C HIS A 47 -0.84 -13.48 19.49
N GLU A 48 -0.87 -14.70 20.04
CA GLU A 48 -1.64 -15.03 21.25
C GLU A 48 -3.15 -14.76 21.09
N ILE A 49 -3.66 -14.76 19.84
CA ILE A 49 -5.07 -14.59 19.53
C ILE A 49 -5.69 -15.97 19.38
N ILE A 50 -6.74 -16.26 20.17
CA ILE A 50 -7.53 -17.47 19.99
C ILE A 50 -8.68 -17.12 19.02
N PRO A 51 -8.72 -17.73 17.82
CA PRO A 51 -9.81 -17.46 16.89
C PRO A 51 -11.15 -18.00 17.43
N THR A 52 -12.23 -17.28 17.13
CA THR A 52 -13.60 -17.65 17.54
C THR A 52 -14.04 -18.95 16.89
N LEU A 53 -13.64 -19.16 15.63
CA LEU A 53 -14.00 -20.31 14.80
C LEU A 53 -12.75 -20.87 14.14
N VAL A 54 -12.64 -22.19 14.04
CA VAL A 54 -11.60 -22.89 13.30
C VAL A 54 -12.25 -23.99 12.45
N THR A 55 -11.91 -24.04 11.17
CA THR A 55 -12.38 -25.07 10.24
C THR A 55 -11.23 -25.70 9.48
N GLY A 56 -11.33 -26.96 9.10
CA GLY A 56 -10.34 -27.70 8.34
C GLY A 56 -10.45 -29.20 8.53
N ASP A 57 -9.62 -29.97 7.85
CA ASP A 57 -9.42 -31.40 8.14
C ASP A 57 -8.35 -31.61 9.23
N PHE A 58 -7.65 -30.54 9.58
CA PHE A 58 -6.65 -30.45 10.66
C PHE A 58 -5.41 -31.32 10.45
N ASP A 59 -5.06 -31.60 9.21
CA ASP A 59 -3.81 -32.27 8.88
C ASP A 59 -2.59 -31.36 9.09
N SER A 60 -2.79 -30.04 8.99
CA SER A 60 -1.77 -29.03 9.23
C SER A 60 -1.61 -28.64 10.70
N LEU A 61 -2.59 -28.87 11.57
CA LEU A 61 -2.51 -28.54 13.01
C LEU A 61 -2.01 -29.72 13.85
N SER A 62 -1.06 -29.45 14.76
CA SER A 62 -0.63 -30.47 15.72
C SER A 62 -1.75 -30.83 16.71
N PRO A 63 -1.72 -32.06 17.31
CA PRO A 63 -2.67 -32.43 18.35
C PRO A 63 -2.71 -31.46 19.52
N ASP A 64 -1.55 -30.88 19.90
CA ASP A 64 -1.43 -29.94 21.01
C ASP A 64 -2.07 -28.59 20.67
N GLU A 65 -1.86 -28.06 19.46
CA GLU A 65 -2.51 -26.84 18.97
C GLU A 65 -4.04 -27.01 18.97
N ARG A 66 -4.52 -28.14 18.48
CA ARG A 66 -5.95 -28.44 18.46
C ARG A 66 -6.56 -28.57 19.88
N ALA A 67 -5.86 -29.25 20.78
CA ALA A 67 -6.26 -29.37 22.18
C ALA A 67 -6.30 -28.00 22.87
N HIS A 68 -5.32 -27.15 22.60
CA HIS A 68 -5.26 -25.78 23.09
C HIS A 68 -6.44 -24.93 22.60
N LEU A 69 -6.77 -24.98 21.31
CA LEU A 69 -7.93 -24.26 20.74
C LEU A 69 -9.26 -24.66 21.40
N LEU A 70 -9.48 -25.98 21.56
CA LEU A 70 -10.68 -26.50 22.23
C LEU A 70 -10.75 -26.07 23.69
N ALA A 71 -9.63 -26.17 24.43
CA ALA A 71 -9.55 -25.75 25.83
C ALA A 71 -9.77 -24.25 26.02
N SER A 72 -9.41 -23.44 25.01
CA SER A 72 -9.57 -21.98 25.00
C SER A 72 -10.96 -21.51 24.54
N GLY A 73 -11.87 -22.43 24.20
CA GLY A 73 -13.26 -22.13 23.85
C GLY A 73 -13.51 -21.78 22.38
N ALA A 74 -12.58 -22.05 21.47
CA ALA A 74 -12.81 -21.92 20.03
C ALA A 74 -13.86 -22.92 19.53
N ASP A 75 -14.74 -22.48 18.61
CA ASP A 75 -15.65 -23.38 17.86
C ASP A 75 -14.83 -24.10 16.79
N VAL A 76 -14.51 -25.38 17.00
CA VAL A 76 -13.66 -26.18 16.12
C VAL A 76 -14.52 -27.13 15.30
N ILE A 77 -14.63 -26.89 13.99
CA ILE A 77 -15.47 -27.67 13.06
C ILE A 77 -14.57 -28.47 12.12
N HIS A 78 -14.65 -29.79 12.23
CA HIS A 78 -13.95 -30.69 11.32
C HIS A 78 -14.68 -30.76 9.96
N THR A 79 -13.96 -30.46 8.89
CA THR A 79 -14.47 -30.44 7.50
C THR A 79 -13.68 -31.39 6.59
N PRO A 80 -13.91 -32.73 6.69
CA PRO A 80 -13.06 -33.73 6.04
C PRO A 80 -13.33 -33.91 4.54
N ASP A 81 -14.34 -33.24 3.99
CA ASP A 81 -14.68 -33.29 2.57
C ASP A 81 -13.49 -32.83 1.70
N GLN A 82 -13.11 -33.66 0.72
CA GLN A 82 -11.98 -33.40 -0.21
C GLN A 82 -12.43 -32.87 -1.58
N ASP A 83 -13.73 -32.75 -1.83
CA ASP A 83 -14.26 -32.20 -3.09
C ASP A 83 -14.15 -30.67 -3.17
N TYR A 84 -13.98 -30.01 -2.01
CA TYR A 84 -13.88 -28.57 -1.86
C TYR A 84 -12.60 -28.16 -1.13
N THR A 85 -12.05 -27.02 -1.49
CA THR A 85 -10.90 -26.42 -0.75
C THR A 85 -11.33 -25.98 0.65
N ASP A 86 -10.39 -25.90 1.59
CA ASP A 86 -10.67 -25.44 2.95
C ASP A 86 -11.24 -24.01 2.96
N LEU A 87 -10.79 -23.15 2.02
CA LEU A 87 -11.37 -21.81 1.85
C LEU A 87 -12.84 -21.85 1.43
N GLU A 88 -13.21 -22.72 0.48
CA GLU A 88 -14.60 -22.85 0.03
C GLU A 88 -15.51 -23.38 1.15
N LYS A 89 -15.03 -24.37 1.91
CA LYS A 89 -15.74 -24.91 3.08
C LYS A 89 -15.93 -23.83 4.15
N ALA A 90 -14.87 -23.07 4.46
CA ALA A 90 -14.91 -21.99 5.43
C ALA A 90 -15.88 -20.87 5.03
N LEU A 91 -15.83 -20.45 3.76
CA LEU A 91 -16.75 -19.44 3.21
C LEU A 91 -18.21 -19.93 3.20
N THR A 92 -18.44 -21.20 2.86
CA THR A 92 -19.77 -21.80 2.92
C THR A 92 -20.35 -21.72 4.34
N ILE A 93 -19.57 -22.11 5.34
CA ILE A 93 -20.00 -22.04 6.75
C ILE A 93 -20.29 -20.59 7.16
N ALA A 94 -19.38 -19.66 6.83
CA ALA A 94 -19.52 -18.26 7.20
C ALA A 94 -20.73 -17.59 6.55
N THR A 95 -20.91 -17.78 5.25
CA THR A 95 -22.01 -17.14 4.48
C THR A 95 -23.38 -17.73 4.78
N VAL A 96 -23.44 -19.01 5.13
CA VAL A 96 -24.70 -19.64 5.61
C VAL A 96 -25.06 -19.14 7.00
N ARG A 97 -24.11 -19.03 7.92
CA ARG A 97 -24.35 -18.54 9.28
C ARG A 97 -24.58 -17.02 9.35
N HIS A 98 -23.89 -16.25 8.49
CA HIS A 98 -23.85 -14.79 8.51
C HIS A 98 -23.88 -14.21 7.09
N PRO A 99 -25.03 -14.29 6.38
CA PRO A 99 -25.13 -13.96 4.95
C PRO A 99 -24.82 -12.49 4.62
N ASP A 100 -25.03 -11.59 5.58
CA ASP A 100 -24.85 -10.14 5.42
C ASP A 100 -23.51 -9.62 5.95
N ALA A 101 -22.64 -10.49 6.46
CA ALA A 101 -21.36 -10.07 7.01
C ALA A 101 -20.36 -9.65 5.92
N ASP A 102 -19.51 -8.67 6.26
CA ASP A 102 -18.32 -8.32 5.50
C ASP A 102 -17.20 -9.30 5.86
N ILE A 103 -16.67 -10.02 4.88
CA ILE A 103 -15.64 -11.04 5.09
C ILE A 103 -14.32 -10.55 4.54
N THR A 104 -13.31 -10.49 5.40
CA THR A 104 -11.93 -10.17 5.01
C THR A 104 -11.05 -11.40 5.21
N ILE A 105 -10.34 -11.81 4.15
CA ILE A 105 -9.52 -13.02 4.13
C ILE A 105 -8.06 -12.62 3.96
N PHE A 106 -7.21 -13.10 4.84
CA PHE A 106 -5.76 -12.94 4.82
C PHE A 106 -5.07 -14.30 4.56
N GLY A 107 -3.83 -14.27 4.05
CA GLY A 107 -3.04 -15.48 3.83
C GLY A 107 -3.63 -16.45 2.80
N ALA A 108 -4.51 -15.98 1.91
CA ALA A 108 -5.08 -16.82 0.85
C ALA A 108 -4.28 -16.76 -0.46
N THR A 109 -3.46 -15.73 -0.66
CA THR A 109 -2.61 -15.53 -1.82
C THR A 109 -1.13 -15.71 -1.48
N GLY A 110 -0.27 -15.81 -2.48
CA GLY A 110 1.15 -16.13 -2.30
C GLY A 110 1.39 -17.65 -2.27
N GLY A 111 2.48 -18.12 -2.86
CA GLY A 111 2.81 -19.53 -2.92
C GLY A 111 2.43 -20.20 -4.25
N ARG A 112 1.84 -21.37 -4.21
CA ARG A 112 1.55 -22.18 -5.40
C ARG A 112 0.54 -21.51 -6.34
N LEU A 113 0.86 -21.46 -7.64
CA LEU A 113 0.03 -20.80 -8.67
C LEU A 113 -1.37 -21.43 -8.81
N ASP A 114 -1.45 -22.76 -8.72
CA ASP A 114 -2.73 -23.49 -8.78
C ASP A 114 -3.66 -23.11 -7.61
N HIS A 115 -3.12 -22.94 -6.41
CA HIS A 115 -3.87 -22.46 -5.26
C HIS A 115 -4.34 -21.02 -5.47
N GLN A 116 -3.47 -20.13 -5.96
CA GLN A 116 -3.87 -18.74 -6.23
C GLN A 116 -5.01 -18.66 -7.24
N HIS A 117 -4.94 -19.46 -8.32
CA HIS A 117 -6.02 -19.52 -9.30
C HIS A 117 -7.33 -20.01 -8.67
N SER A 118 -7.29 -21.06 -7.83
CA SER A 118 -8.45 -21.57 -7.11
C SER A 118 -9.05 -20.50 -6.19
N VAL A 119 -8.21 -19.78 -5.44
CA VAL A 119 -8.65 -18.69 -4.54
C VAL A 119 -9.36 -17.57 -5.31
N LEU A 120 -8.84 -17.14 -6.46
CA LEU A 120 -9.50 -16.13 -7.28
C LEU A 120 -10.83 -16.63 -7.87
N SER A 121 -10.91 -17.90 -8.25
CA SER A 121 -12.15 -18.53 -8.71
C SER A 121 -13.19 -18.61 -7.60
N THR A 122 -12.78 -18.96 -6.39
CA THR A 122 -13.62 -18.97 -5.18
C THR A 122 -14.11 -17.57 -4.86
N LEU A 123 -13.21 -16.57 -4.87
CA LEU A 123 -13.59 -15.16 -4.67
C LEU A 123 -14.63 -14.70 -5.71
N THR A 124 -14.46 -15.09 -6.97
CA THR A 124 -15.42 -14.78 -8.05
C THR A 124 -16.79 -15.39 -7.75
N SER A 125 -16.82 -16.67 -7.39
CA SER A 125 -18.06 -17.40 -7.14
C SER A 125 -18.85 -16.83 -5.94
N PHE A 126 -18.20 -16.63 -4.80
CA PHE A 126 -18.83 -16.14 -3.58
C PHE A 126 -19.05 -14.62 -3.62
N GLY A 127 -18.14 -13.86 -4.20
CA GLY A 127 -18.19 -12.40 -4.27
C GLY A 127 -19.35 -11.83 -5.07
N ARG A 128 -19.98 -12.63 -5.94
CA ARG A 128 -21.23 -12.24 -6.63
C ARG A 128 -22.39 -11.95 -5.68
N ARG A 129 -22.41 -12.60 -4.52
CA ARG A 129 -23.53 -12.57 -3.57
C ARG A 129 -23.17 -12.04 -2.20
N HIS A 130 -21.88 -12.04 -1.85
CA HIS A 130 -21.38 -11.68 -0.54
C HIS A 130 -20.28 -10.63 -0.64
N ARG A 131 -20.15 -9.80 0.39
CA ARG A 131 -19.08 -8.81 0.48
C ARG A 131 -17.82 -9.48 1.02
N ILE A 132 -16.95 -9.90 0.10
CA ILE A 132 -15.72 -10.63 0.40
C ILE A 132 -14.54 -9.90 -0.21
N GLN A 133 -13.48 -9.76 0.55
CA GLN A 133 -12.21 -9.23 0.08
C GLN A 133 -11.03 -10.10 0.53
N LEU A 134 -10.05 -10.25 -0.35
CA LEU A 134 -8.74 -10.83 -0.06
C LEU A 134 -7.76 -9.69 0.21
N VAL A 135 -6.97 -9.79 1.26
CA VAL A 135 -5.92 -8.82 1.61
C VAL A 135 -4.58 -9.52 1.64
N ASP A 136 -3.62 -8.99 0.87
CA ASP A 136 -2.23 -9.43 0.85
C ASP A 136 -1.25 -8.26 1.03
N ASN A 137 0.05 -8.50 0.84
CA ASN A 137 1.06 -7.44 0.97
C ASN A 137 0.97 -6.35 -0.11
N HIS A 138 0.31 -6.63 -1.23
CA HIS A 138 0.26 -5.74 -2.40
C HIS A 138 -1.03 -4.92 -2.46
N GLY A 139 -2.15 -5.49 -2.01
CA GLY A 139 -3.45 -4.82 -2.12
C GLY A 139 -4.61 -5.58 -1.53
N THR A 140 -5.79 -5.12 -1.90
CA THR A 140 -7.07 -5.74 -1.58
C THR A 140 -7.77 -6.12 -2.88
N THR A 141 -8.17 -7.39 -2.99
CA THR A 141 -8.88 -7.94 -4.16
C THR A 141 -10.32 -8.28 -3.78
N PHE A 142 -11.27 -7.84 -4.57
CA PHE A 142 -12.69 -8.11 -4.36
C PHE A 142 -13.45 -8.19 -5.69
N HIS A 143 -14.64 -8.78 -5.69
CA HIS A 143 -15.50 -8.87 -6.87
C HIS A 143 -16.18 -7.51 -7.15
N ALA A 144 -16.08 -7.03 -8.39
CA ALA A 144 -16.78 -5.83 -8.83
C ALA A 144 -18.26 -6.12 -9.00
N GLN A 145 -19.09 -5.58 -8.12
CA GLN A 145 -20.52 -5.54 -8.35
C GLN A 145 -20.84 -4.48 -9.42
N SER A 146 -21.84 -4.74 -10.27
CA SER A 146 -22.23 -3.78 -11.30
C SER A 146 -22.59 -2.41 -10.70
N GLY A 147 -22.02 -1.34 -11.24
CA GLY A 147 -22.23 0.02 -10.74
C GLY A 147 -21.46 0.33 -9.45
N MET A 148 -20.37 -0.38 -9.18
CA MET A 148 -19.52 -0.12 -8.00
C MET A 148 -18.99 1.31 -8.02
N ILE A 149 -19.02 1.96 -6.86
CA ILE A 149 -18.52 3.32 -6.65
C ILE A 149 -17.55 3.32 -5.47
N LEU A 150 -16.33 3.83 -5.70
CA LEU A 150 -15.32 4.05 -4.67
C LEU A 150 -15.14 5.56 -4.48
N SER A 151 -15.55 6.08 -3.32
CA SER A 151 -15.66 7.54 -3.06
C SER A 151 -14.62 8.08 -2.09
N ASP A 152 -13.68 7.26 -1.63
CA ASP A 152 -12.64 7.67 -0.68
C ASP A 152 -11.53 8.45 -1.42
N ASP A 153 -11.35 9.72 -1.08
CA ASP A 153 -10.33 10.60 -1.69
C ASP A 153 -8.89 10.13 -1.43
N SER A 154 -8.66 9.31 -0.40
CA SER A 154 -7.36 8.69 -0.15
C SER A 154 -6.93 7.68 -1.23
N LEU A 155 -7.85 7.30 -2.12
CA LEU A 155 -7.58 6.42 -3.25
C LEU A 155 -6.87 7.13 -4.41
N VAL A 156 -6.93 8.45 -4.49
CA VAL A 156 -6.30 9.22 -5.58
C VAL A 156 -4.79 8.99 -5.60
N GLY A 157 -4.27 8.63 -6.76
CA GLY A 157 -2.86 8.26 -6.97
C GLY A 157 -2.56 6.78 -6.82
N ARG A 158 -3.47 5.97 -6.23
CA ARG A 158 -3.27 4.52 -6.08
C ARG A 158 -3.44 3.80 -7.41
N THR A 159 -2.75 2.68 -7.53
CA THR A 159 -2.90 1.75 -8.65
C THR A 159 -4.15 0.89 -8.44
N ILE A 160 -4.90 0.69 -9.52
CA ILE A 160 -6.07 -0.19 -9.57
C ILE A 160 -5.93 -1.13 -10.76
N SER A 161 -6.18 -2.40 -10.57
CA SER A 161 -6.16 -3.41 -11.62
C SER A 161 -7.51 -4.08 -11.73
N LEU A 162 -7.94 -4.32 -12.96
CA LEU A 162 -9.14 -5.07 -13.28
C LEU A 162 -8.71 -6.44 -13.79
N ILE A 163 -9.16 -7.51 -13.12
CA ILE A 163 -8.74 -8.89 -13.37
C ILE A 163 -9.96 -9.68 -13.83
N SER A 164 -9.90 -10.25 -15.03
CA SER A 164 -10.92 -11.13 -15.58
C SER A 164 -10.36 -12.57 -15.66
N LEU A 165 -11.08 -13.53 -15.10
CA LEU A 165 -10.73 -14.96 -15.23
C LEU A 165 -11.36 -15.61 -16.47
N GLY A 166 -12.35 -14.97 -17.04
CA GLY A 166 -13.02 -15.31 -18.29
C GLY A 166 -13.38 -14.04 -19.07
N PRO A 167 -14.11 -14.13 -20.18
CA PRO A 167 -14.59 -12.96 -20.91
C PRO A 167 -15.49 -12.09 -20.05
N VAL A 168 -15.23 -10.78 -20.05
CA VAL A 168 -16.05 -9.74 -19.40
C VAL A 168 -16.39 -8.69 -20.43
N HIS A 169 -17.66 -8.31 -20.54
CA HIS A 169 -18.15 -7.40 -21.56
C HIS A 169 -18.80 -6.15 -20.99
N GLY A 170 -18.79 -5.08 -21.78
CA GLY A 170 -19.42 -3.82 -21.41
C GLY A 170 -18.78 -3.14 -20.22
N VAL A 171 -17.46 -3.23 -20.09
CA VAL A 171 -16.72 -2.63 -18.98
C VAL A 171 -16.61 -1.12 -19.23
N ARG A 172 -17.06 -0.34 -18.23
CA ARG A 172 -16.93 1.13 -18.20
C ARG A 172 -16.28 1.55 -16.91
N THR A 173 -15.32 2.46 -17.00
CA THR A 173 -14.66 3.02 -15.82
C THR A 173 -14.52 4.54 -15.93
N SER A 174 -14.60 5.23 -14.79
CA SER A 174 -14.28 6.66 -14.69
C SER A 174 -13.46 6.93 -13.42
N GLY A 175 -12.83 8.10 -13.33
CA GLY A 175 -11.96 8.45 -12.21
C GLY A 175 -10.56 7.82 -12.29
N VAL A 176 -10.20 7.27 -13.44
CA VAL A 176 -8.91 6.59 -13.68
C VAL A 176 -8.17 7.20 -14.88
N ALA A 177 -6.85 7.01 -14.96
CA ALA A 177 -6.01 7.60 -16.00
C ALA A 177 -6.31 7.05 -17.40
N TRP A 178 -6.69 5.78 -17.49
CA TRP A 178 -7.06 5.11 -18.74
C TRP A 178 -8.48 4.54 -18.61
N PRO A 179 -9.53 5.38 -18.82
CA PRO A 179 -10.90 4.93 -18.67
C PRO A 179 -11.30 3.98 -19.79
N LEU A 180 -12.13 3.01 -19.45
CA LEU A 180 -12.75 2.08 -20.38
C LEU A 180 -14.15 2.59 -20.75
N SER A 181 -14.51 2.46 -22.03
CA SER A 181 -15.79 2.91 -22.56
C SER A 181 -16.48 1.79 -23.35
N ASP A 182 -17.21 0.92 -22.62
CA ASP A 182 -17.95 -0.21 -23.21
C ASP A 182 -17.03 -1.28 -23.83
N GLU A 183 -15.91 -1.55 -23.16
CA GLU A 183 -14.90 -2.46 -23.69
C GLU A 183 -15.02 -3.86 -23.14
N SER A 184 -14.38 -4.83 -23.81
CA SER A 184 -14.30 -6.20 -23.33
C SER A 184 -12.91 -6.49 -22.77
N LEU A 185 -12.85 -7.08 -21.57
CA LEU A 185 -11.63 -7.65 -21.00
C LEU A 185 -11.66 -9.16 -21.20
N ILE A 186 -10.70 -9.68 -21.95
CA ILE A 186 -10.64 -11.09 -22.33
C ILE A 186 -9.22 -11.59 -22.07
N PRO A 187 -9.02 -12.61 -21.21
CA PRO A 187 -7.70 -13.19 -20.95
C PRO A 187 -6.93 -13.51 -22.22
N GLY A 188 -5.68 -13.06 -22.27
CA GLY A 188 -4.81 -13.26 -23.45
C GLY A 188 -5.06 -12.32 -24.63
N LYS A 189 -6.09 -11.46 -24.59
CA LYS A 189 -6.34 -10.45 -25.64
C LYS A 189 -6.24 -9.03 -25.12
N ARG A 190 -6.92 -8.71 -24.03
CA ARG A 190 -6.88 -7.42 -23.36
C ARG A 190 -7.08 -7.63 -21.87
N ASP A 191 -6.21 -7.05 -21.08
CA ASP A 191 -6.33 -6.96 -19.63
C ASP A 191 -6.60 -5.51 -19.18
N GLY A 192 -6.90 -5.34 -17.89
CA GLY A 192 -7.16 -4.04 -17.27
C GLY A 192 -6.19 -3.74 -16.12
N THR A 193 -4.98 -4.30 -16.17
CA THR A 193 -4.01 -4.18 -15.09
C THR A 193 -3.32 -2.82 -15.06
N LEU A 194 -2.87 -2.41 -13.85
CA LEU A 194 -1.99 -1.25 -13.59
C LEU A 194 -2.55 0.11 -14.06
N ASN A 195 -3.85 0.32 -13.95
CA ASN A 195 -4.45 1.65 -14.09
C ASN A 195 -4.16 2.50 -12.83
N ARG A 196 -4.38 3.80 -12.89
CA ARG A 196 -4.15 4.73 -11.78
C ARG A 196 -5.40 5.56 -11.51
N ILE A 197 -5.79 5.68 -10.26
CA ILE A 197 -6.90 6.53 -9.83
C ILE A 197 -6.47 8.00 -9.94
N THR A 198 -7.23 8.82 -10.65
CA THR A 198 -6.95 10.25 -10.88
C THR A 198 -7.92 11.16 -10.16
N SER A 199 -9.12 10.67 -9.88
CA SER A 199 -10.16 11.41 -9.15
C SER A 199 -11.15 10.42 -8.51
N THR A 200 -11.87 10.86 -7.50
CA THR A 200 -13.00 10.15 -6.91
C THR A 200 -14.30 10.90 -7.25
N PRO A 201 -15.43 10.21 -7.36
CA PRO A 201 -15.57 8.76 -7.24
C PRO A 201 -14.98 8.00 -8.43
N VAL A 202 -14.38 6.82 -8.16
CA VAL A 202 -14.10 5.84 -9.20
C VAL A 202 -15.37 5.03 -9.44
N VAL A 203 -15.83 4.97 -10.69
CA VAL A 203 -16.99 4.16 -11.06
C VAL A 203 -16.52 2.98 -11.91
N ILE A 204 -17.01 1.78 -11.60
CA ILE A 204 -16.75 0.55 -12.35
C ILE A 204 -18.11 -0.08 -12.66
N ALA A 205 -18.43 -0.21 -13.94
CA ALA A 205 -19.63 -0.87 -14.41
C ALA A 205 -19.28 -2.03 -15.34
N VAL A 206 -20.02 -3.13 -15.24
CA VAL A 206 -19.87 -4.34 -16.04
C VAL A 206 -21.24 -4.76 -16.53
N SER A 207 -21.40 -5.06 -17.83
CA SER A 207 -22.64 -5.52 -18.40
C SER A 207 -22.81 -7.04 -18.32
N ASP A 208 -21.72 -7.78 -18.52
CA ASP A 208 -21.73 -9.26 -18.49
C ASP A 208 -20.34 -9.80 -18.09
N GLY A 209 -20.34 -10.92 -17.38
CA GLY A 209 -19.14 -11.57 -16.88
C GLY A 209 -18.72 -11.10 -15.48
N ASP A 210 -17.68 -11.74 -14.97
CA ASP A 210 -17.16 -11.50 -13.62
C ASP A 210 -15.84 -10.75 -13.66
N LEU A 211 -15.80 -9.65 -12.96
CA LEU A 211 -14.64 -8.80 -12.85
C LEU A 211 -14.16 -8.74 -11.40
N LEU A 212 -12.89 -9.01 -11.17
CA LEU A 212 -12.24 -8.72 -9.90
C LEU A 212 -11.50 -7.38 -9.97
N VAL A 213 -11.55 -6.63 -8.89
CA VAL A 213 -10.80 -5.41 -8.69
C VAL A 213 -9.68 -5.69 -7.71
N HIS A 214 -8.44 -5.41 -8.09
CA HIS A 214 -7.31 -5.38 -7.18
C HIS A 214 -6.89 -3.92 -6.96
N LEU A 215 -7.15 -3.43 -5.77
CA LEU A 215 -6.78 -2.09 -5.35
C LEU A 215 -5.45 -2.17 -4.59
N HIS A 216 -4.36 -1.75 -5.22
CA HIS A 216 -3.06 -1.76 -4.58
C HIS A 216 -3.09 -0.92 -3.29
N HIS A 217 -2.41 -1.38 -2.26
CA HIS A 217 -2.27 -0.57 -1.05
C HIS A 217 -1.68 0.79 -1.39
N ALA A 218 -2.05 1.82 -0.63
CA ALA A 218 -1.27 3.04 -0.65
C ALA A 218 0.19 2.67 -0.34
N PRO A 219 1.18 3.24 -1.03
CA PRO A 219 2.55 3.03 -0.62
C PRO A 219 2.64 3.36 0.87
N GLU A 220 3.23 2.47 1.66
CA GLU A 220 3.53 2.81 3.04
C GLU A 220 4.41 4.05 3.03
N PRO A 221 4.22 4.97 3.97
CA PRO A 221 5.15 6.06 4.10
C PRO A 221 6.52 5.41 4.32
N ALA A 222 7.42 5.62 3.37
CA ALA A 222 8.80 5.20 3.53
C ALA A 222 9.26 5.62 4.91
N SER A 223 9.96 4.74 5.62
CA SER A 223 10.56 5.12 6.88
C SER A 223 11.50 6.30 6.61
N VAL A 224 11.16 7.47 7.16
CA VAL A 224 11.98 8.67 7.01
C VAL A 224 12.79 8.84 8.27
N ALA A 225 14.10 8.76 8.14
CA ALA A 225 15.03 8.85 9.26
C ALA A 225 16.10 9.92 9.01
N ILE A 226 16.58 10.51 10.10
CA ILE A 226 17.80 11.34 10.06
C ILE A 226 19.00 10.40 9.94
N VAL A 227 19.90 10.73 9.04
CA VAL A 227 21.16 10.01 8.84
C VAL A 227 22.06 10.25 10.06
N THR A 228 22.53 9.16 10.68
CA THR A 228 23.31 9.21 11.92
C THR A 228 24.73 8.66 11.76
N ASP A 229 25.03 8.03 10.63
CA ASP A 229 26.31 7.40 10.36
C ASP A 229 26.76 7.54 8.89
N ASP A 230 28.03 7.26 8.64
CA ASP A 230 28.64 7.35 7.31
C ASP A 230 28.01 6.37 6.32
N GLN A 231 27.58 5.19 6.75
CA GLN A 231 26.97 4.20 5.86
C GLN A 231 25.63 4.71 5.32
N MET A 232 24.80 5.28 6.18
CA MET A 232 23.56 5.92 5.78
C MET A 232 23.82 7.11 4.85
N LEU A 233 24.86 7.92 5.12
CA LEU A 233 25.24 9.03 4.25
C LEU A 233 25.67 8.55 2.86
N GLN A 234 26.43 7.45 2.76
CA GLN A 234 26.79 6.88 1.45
C GLN A 234 25.55 6.41 0.68
N ARG A 235 24.58 5.80 1.33
CA ARG A 235 23.31 5.38 0.72
C ARG A 235 22.48 6.59 0.25
N LEU A 236 22.47 7.67 0.99
CA LEU A 236 21.85 8.94 0.60
C LEU A 236 22.52 9.52 -0.65
N ILE A 237 23.84 9.55 -0.70
CA ILE A 237 24.62 10.03 -1.85
C ILE A 237 24.31 9.18 -3.10
N ASP A 238 24.13 7.87 -2.94
CA ASP A 238 23.79 6.97 -4.05
C ASP A 238 22.41 7.29 -4.64
N ILE A 239 21.38 7.52 -3.83
CA ILE A 239 20.07 7.97 -4.31
C ILE A 239 20.18 9.32 -5.01
N ARG A 240 20.90 10.27 -4.42
CA ARG A 240 21.12 11.59 -4.98
C ARG A 240 21.79 11.49 -6.35
N TRP A 241 22.80 10.61 -6.46
CA TRP A 241 23.50 10.36 -7.71
C TRP A 241 22.59 9.77 -8.79
N HIS A 242 21.94 8.65 -8.51
CA HIS A 242 21.09 7.95 -9.48
C HIS A 242 19.91 8.81 -9.99
N VAL A 243 19.35 9.66 -9.13
CA VAL A 243 18.16 10.46 -9.49
C VAL A 243 18.54 11.82 -10.07
N LEU A 244 19.49 12.54 -9.47
CA LEU A 244 19.77 13.92 -9.85
C LEU A 244 20.98 14.06 -10.80
N ARG A 245 21.85 13.05 -10.86
CA ARG A 245 23.13 13.10 -11.59
C ARG A 245 23.47 11.78 -12.31
N PRO A 246 22.51 11.09 -12.97
CA PRO A 246 22.71 9.75 -13.52
C PRO A 246 23.83 9.66 -14.57
N ASN A 247 24.13 10.76 -15.26
CA ASN A 247 25.11 10.84 -16.35
C ASN A 247 26.44 11.49 -15.91
N ARG A 248 26.70 11.58 -14.59
CA ARG A 248 27.91 12.18 -14.03
C ARG A 248 28.60 11.22 -13.08
N PRO A 249 29.89 11.43 -12.80
CA PRO A 249 30.57 10.68 -11.75
C PRO A 249 29.83 10.80 -10.41
N ARG A 250 29.86 9.74 -9.59
CA ARG A 250 29.23 9.71 -8.27
C ARG A 250 29.63 10.89 -7.38
N SER A 251 30.89 11.36 -7.50
CA SER A 251 31.41 12.54 -6.80
C SER A 251 30.60 13.81 -7.06
N ALA A 252 29.91 13.94 -8.20
CA ALA A 252 29.06 15.07 -8.50
C ALA A 252 27.77 15.11 -7.62
N ALA A 253 27.47 14.04 -6.91
CA ALA A 253 26.38 13.94 -5.96
C ALA A 253 26.80 14.19 -4.50
N GLN A 254 28.09 14.35 -4.25
CA GLN A 254 28.64 14.81 -2.98
C GLN A 254 28.61 16.33 -2.95
N PHE A 255 28.11 16.90 -1.88
CA PHE A 255 28.07 18.35 -1.69
C PHE A 255 29.11 18.78 -0.65
N ASP A 256 29.71 19.96 -0.82
CA ASP A 256 30.65 20.51 0.15
C ASP A 256 30.10 20.62 1.56
N ILE A 257 28.76 20.74 1.66
CA ILE A 257 28.03 20.83 2.91
C ILE A 257 27.75 19.47 3.57
N ASP A 258 28.01 18.34 2.91
CA ASP A 258 27.61 17.03 3.43
C ASP A 258 28.25 16.70 4.78
N ASN A 259 29.45 17.23 5.05
CA ASN A 259 30.15 17.07 6.32
C ASN A 259 30.18 18.36 7.17
N ALA A 260 29.42 19.39 6.79
CA ALA A 260 29.41 20.66 7.53
C ALA A 260 28.60 20.51 8.81
N GLN A 261 29.06 21.18 9.88
CA GLN A 261 28.36 21.21 11.14
C GLN A 261 26.96 21.84 10.97
N GLY A 262 25.93 21.26 11.57
CA GLY A 262 24.56 21.73 11.47
C GLY A 262 23.79 21.22 10.25
N THR A 263 24.46 20.51 9.33
CA THR A 263 23.76 19.83 8.21
C THR A 263 22.97 18.64 8.72
N VAL A 264 21.72 18.55 8.28
CA VAL A 264 20.82 17.42 8.58
C VAL A 264 20.53 16.67 7.27
N HIS A 265 20.83 15.40 7.25
CA HIS A 265 20.52 14.52 6.16
C HIS A 265 19.32 13.67 6.48
N ILE A 266 18.41 13.51 5.53
CA ILE A 266 17.15 12.78 5.67
C ILE A 266 17.16 11.68 4.59
N LEU A 267 16.99 10.43 5.01
CA LEU A 267 16.92 9.26 4.16
C LEU A 267 15.55 8.60 4.31
N ALA A 268 14.90 8.35 3.17
CA ALA A 268 13.69 7.55 3.12
C ALA A 268 14.03 6.15 2.60
N SER A 269 13.53 5.13 3.27
CA SER A 269 13.71 3.71 2.90
C SER A 269 12.36 3.01 2.72
N ASP A 270 12.29 2.03 1.82
CA ASP A 270 11.15 1.13 1.66
C ASP A 270 11.09 0.11 2.82
N ASP A 271 10.07 -0.76 2.81
CA ASP A 271 9.86 -1.78 3.84
C ASP A 271 10.99 -2.81 3.92
N ALA A 272 11.72 -3.01 2.82
CA ALA A 272 12.92 -3.86 2.80
C ALA A 272 14.19 -3.13 3.29
N GLY A 273 14.05 -1.85 3.68
CA GLY A 273 15.15 -1.00 4.12
C GLY A 273 16.00 -0.45 2.98
N ASN A 274 15.57 -0.58 1.71
CA ASN A 274 16.30 0.01 0.59
C ASN A 274 16.08 1.52 0.54
N PRO A 275 17.12 2.32 0.24
CA PRO A 275 16.98 3.76 0.10
C PRO A 275 16.14 4.09 -1.14
N VAL A 276 15.08 4.86 -0.97
CA VAL A 276 14.15 5.25 -2.04
C VAL A 276 14.01 6.75 -2.21
N GLY A 277 14.51 7.54 -1.27
CA GLY A 277 14.49 8.99 -1.37
C GLY A 277 15.41 9.66 -0.36
N CYS A 278 15.74 10.91 -0.60
CA CYS A 278 16.64 11.67 0.27
C CYS A 278 16.41 13.18 0.23
N ALA A 279 16.89 13.87 1.24
CA ALA A 279 17.03 15.32 1.29
C ALA A 279 18.20 15.72 2.18
N THR A 280 18.74 16.91 1.95
CA THR A 280 19.76 17.53 2.82
C THR A 280 19.29 18.93 3.20
N LEU A 281 19.33 19.24 4.48
CA LEU A 281 18.99 20.53 5.04
C LEU A 281 20.27 21.16 5.60
N ALA A 282 20.67 22.27 5.04
CA ALA A 282 21.89 22.99 5.41
C ALA A 282 21.57 24.34 6.01
N GLU A 283 22.25 24.67 7.09
CA GLU A 283 22.23 26.03 7.65
C GLU A 283 23.07 26.96 6.79
N VAL A 284 22.55 28.14 6.47
CA VAL A 284 23.26 29.16 5.69
C VAL A 284 23.58 30.37 6.56
N PRO A 285 24.54 31.23 6.16
CA PRO A 285 25.09 32.28 7.02
C PRO A 285 24.08 33.30 7.58
N ASP A 286 22.91 33.45 6.95
CA ASP A 286 21.84 34.34 7.43
C ASP A 286 20.95 33.71 8.51
N GLY A 287 21.27 32.50 8.95
CA GLY A 287 20.49 31.74 9.93
C GLY A 287 19.29 31.01 9.37
N SER A 288 19.04 31.08 8.07
CA SER A 288 17.99 30.29 7.42
C SER A 288 18.48 28.89 7.06
N LEU A 289 17.53 28.00 6.74
CA LEU A 289 17.80 26.64 6.32
C LEU A 289 17.51 26.48 4.83
N GLN A 290 18.46 25.92 4.09
CA GLN A 290 18.32 25.61 2.69
C GLN A 290 18.12 24.10 2.48
N LEU A 291 16.98 23.70 1.90
CA LEU A 291 16.76 22.35 1.41
C LEU A 291 17.53 22.14 0.09
N ARG A 292 18.36 21.11 0.07
CA ARG A 292 19.20 20.76 -1.08
C ARG A 292 19.11 19.26 -1.38
N GLY A 293 19.33 18.90 -2.65
CA GLY A 293 19.51 17.51 -3.06
C GLY A 293 18.32 16.60 -2.77
N MET A 294 17.12 17.14 -2.71
CA MET A 294 15.90 16.33 -2.54
C MET A 294 15.67 15.48 -3.78
N ALA A 295 15.52 14.18 -3.58
CA ALA A 295 15.34 13.21 -4.64
C ALA A 295 14.45 12.06 -4.16
N VAL A 296 13.64 11.50 -5.07
CA VAL A 296 12.89 10.25 -4.89
C VAL A 296 13.13 9.39 -6.12
N SER A 297 13.47 8.12 -5.92
CA SER A 297 13.74 7.17 -7.00
C SER A 297 12.55 7.10 -7.96
N THR A 298 12.81 6.94 -9.26
CA THR A 298 11.81 7.06 -10.31
C THR A 298 10.62 6.11 -10.10
N HIS A 299 10.87 4.90 -9.63
CA HIS A 299 9.84 3.89 -9.38
C HIS A 299 8.96 4.21 -8.17
N HIS A 300 9.40 5.11 -7.30
CA HIS A 300 8.71 5.52 -6.08
C HIS A 300 8.15 6.95 -6.15
N GLN A 301 8.27 7.63 -7.30
CA GLN A 301 7.63 8.93 -7.50
C GLN A 301 6.11 8.80 -7.57
N GLY A 302 5.40 9.78 -7.01
CA GLY A 302 3.93 9.76 -6.94
C GLY A 302 3.35 8.88 -5.82
N THR A 303 4.20 8.26 -4.97
CA THR A 303 3.79 7.34 -3.89
C THR A 303 3.70 8.00 -2.51
N GLY A 304 3.88 9.32 -2.41
CA GLY A 304 3.84 10.04 -1.13
C GLY A 304 5.20 10.20 -0.43
N ILE A 305 6.25 9.48 -0.84
CA ILE A 305 7.59 9.53 -0.24
C ILE A 305 8.17 10.95 -0.26
N GLY A 306 8.03 11.67 -1.37
CA GLY A 306 8.47 13.05 -1.45
C GLY A 306 7.80 13.95 -0.39
N ARG A 307 6.49 13.76 -0.17
CA ARG A 307 5.75 14.48 0.87
C ARG A 307 6.24 14.11 2.27
N ALA A 308 6.49 12.82 2.55
CA ALA A 308 7.01 12.37 3.83
C ALA A 308 8.39 12.97 4.14
N ILE A 309 9.31 12.97 3.16
CA ILE A 309 10.61 13.64 3.29
C ILE A 309 10.44 15.13 3.57
N LEU A 310 9.57 15.81 2.80
CA LEU A 310 9.34 17.24 2.94
C LEU A 310 8.73 17.60 4.28
N SER A 311 7.83 16.77 4.82
CA SER A 311 7.27 16.92 6.17
C SER A 311 8.36 16.86 7.25
N GLU A 312 9.31 15.94 7.12
CA GLU A 312 10.44 15.84 8.04
C GLU A 312 11.38 17.06 7.92
N VAL A 313 11.64 17.54 6.69
CA VAL A 313 12.39 18.78 6.43
C VAL A 313 11.72 19.98 7.14
N CYS A 314 10.41 20.13 7.00
CA CYS A 314 9.66 21.21 7.66
C CYS A 314 9.72 21.09 9.18
N ARG A 315 9.55 19.88 9.73
CA ARG A 315 9.67 19.61 11.18
C ARG A 315 11.05 19.99 11.73
N GLN A 316 12.13 19.70 10.99
CA GLN A 316 13.48 20.12 11.38
C GLN A 316 13.63 21.65 11.39
N ALA A 317 13.07 22.35 10.40
CA ALA A 317 13.12 23.80 10.33
C ALA A 317 12.30 24.44 11.45
N GLU A 318 11.11 23.92 11.74
CA GLU A 318 10.24 24.37 12.84
C GLU A 318 10.93 24.19 14.20
N SER A 319 11.59 23.06 14.44
CA SER A 319 12.32 22.79 15.68
C SER A 319 13.45 23.80 15.94
N LYS A 320 14.02 24.39 14.88
CA LYS A 320 15.05 25.43 14.94
C LYS A 320 14.48 26.85 14.84
N SER A 321 13.17 27.00 14.64
CA SER A 321 12.50 28.28 14.37
C SER A 321 13.17 29.08 13.24
N ALA A 322 13.70 28.38 12.23
CA ALA A 322 14.49 28.97 11.16
C ALA A 322 13.68 29.06 9.85
N PRO A 323 13.80 30.18 9.09
CA PRO A 323 13.22 30.28 7.75
C PRO A 323 13.73 29.16 6.83
N LEU A 324 12.83 28.57 6.03
CA LEU A 324 13.15 27.45 5.16
C LEU A 324 12.92 27.79 3.69
N TRP A 325 13.88 27.46 2.84
CA TRP A 325 13.81 27.73 1.42
C TRP A 325 14.57 26.68 0.58
N CYS A 326 14.31 26.64 -0.73
CA CYS A 326 15.08 25.83 -1.67
C CYS A 326 15.15 26.46 -3.07
N ASN A 327 16.09 25.96 -3.88
CA ASN A 327 16.14 26.19 -5.33
C ASN A 327 15.42 25.00 -6.01
N ALA A 328 14.19 25.22 -6.47
CA ALA A 328 13.40 24.20 -7.13
C ALA A 328 13.56 24.25 -8.65
N ARG A 329 13.76 23.11 -9.30
CA ARG A 329 13.63 23.00 -10.76
C ARG A 329 12.21 23.35 -11.20
N LEU A 330 12.03 23.96 -12.37
CA LEU A 330 10.70 24.42 -12.81
C LEU A 330 9.63 23.31 -12.77
N HIS A 331 9.96 22.09 -13.17
CA HIS A 331 9.02 20.96 -13.16
C HIS A 331 8.64 20.49 -11.73
N ALA A 332 9.42 20.85 -10.71
CA ALA A 332 9.14 20.49 -9.33
C ALA A 332 8.31 21.55 -8.57
N ILE A 333 8.13 22.74 -9.12
CA ILE A 333 7.37 23.84 -8.50
C ILE A 333 5.98 23.37 -8.05
N PRO A 334 5.16 22.71 -8.90
CA PRO A 334 3.81 22.29 -8.49
C PRO A 334 3.81 21.31 -7.31
N PHE A 335 4.89 20.55 -7.12
CA PHE A 335 5.02 19.67 -5.95
C PHE A 335 5.20 20.50 -4.67
N TYR A 336 6.07 21.51 -4.69
CA TYR A 336 6.31 22.38 -3.53
C TYR A 336 5.08 23.21 -3.19
N GLU A 337 4.39 23.80 -4.19
CA GLU A 337 3.17 24.60 -3.99
C GLU A 337 2.08 23.78 -3.29
N ARG A 338 1.83 22.54 -3.72
CA ARG A 338 0.87 21.63 -3.06
C ARG A 338 1.24 21.28 -1.60
N ASN A 339 2.46 21.58 -1.17
CA ASN A 339 2.95 21.33 0.19
C ASN A 339 3.23 22.61 0.98
N GLY A 340 2.58 23.73 0.64
CA GLY A 340 2.63 24.97 1.41
C GLY A 340 3.87 25.83 1.19
N TRP A 341 4.52 25.66 0.02
CA TRP A 341 5.65 26.49 -0.40
C TRP A 341 5.22 27.49 -1.45
N GLU A 342 5.81 28.68 -1.43
CA GLU A 342 5.54 29.74 -2.37
C GLU A 342 6.77 30.08 -3.21
N VAL A 343 6.52 30.46 -4.47
CA VAL A 343 7.57 30.96 -5.36
C VAL A 343 8.02 32.34 -4.93
N GLU A 344 9.33 32.58 -4.91
CA GLU A 344 9.94 33.87 -4.67
C GLU A 344 10.91 34.25 -5.80
N GLY A 345 10.71 35.42 -6.40
CA GLY A 345 11.60 35.97 -7.45
C GLY A 345 11.45 35.32 -8.82
N ASP A 346 12.38 35.69 -9.70
CA ASP A 346 12.40 35.29 -11.09
C ASP A 346 13.13 33.95 -11.31
N VAL A 347 13.00 33.41 -12.54
CA VAL A 347 13.75 32.23 -12.97
C VAL A 347 15.24 32.58 -13.09
N PHE A 348 16.08 31.73 -12.50
CA PHE A 348 17.54 31.79 -12.66
C PHE A 348 18.09 30.44 -13.12
N HIS A 349 19.31 30.47 -13.67
CA HIS A 349 19.95 29.25 -14.14
C HIS A 349 21.04 28.78 -13.17
N VAL A 350 20.93 27.53 -12.74
CA VAL A 350 22.02 26.86 -12.03
C VAL A 350 22.89 26.20 -13.08
N PRO A 351 24.21 26.49 -13.12
CA PRO A 351 25.14 25.89 -14.06
C PRO A 351 25.00 24.38 -14.10
N ASP A 352 24.95 23.79 -15.28
CA ASP A 352 24.86 22.35 -15.50
C ASP A 352 23.58 21.63 -14.97
N VAL A 353 22.63 22.35 -14.37
CA VAL A 353 21.39 21.79 -13.83
C VAL A 353 20.15 22.34 -14.52
N GLY A 354 20.22 23.59 -15.01
CA GLY A 354 19.14 24.23 -15.74
C GLY A 354 18.33 25.27 -14.94
N PRO A 355 17.13 25.62 -15.39
CA PRO A 355 16.35 26.70 -14.82
C PRO A 355 15.70 26.32 -13.48
N HIS A 356 15.76 27.25 -12.53
CA HIS A 356 15.25 27.11 -11.15
C HIS A 356 14.47 28.37 -10.74
N LYS A 357 13.65 28.19 -9.70
CA LYS A 357 13.06 29.28 -8.91
C LYS A 357 13.35 29.05 -7.42
N VAL A 358 13.44 30.13 -6.67
CA VAL A 358 13.43 30.04 -5.20
C VAL A 358 12.04 29.69 -4.74
N MET A 359 11.92 28.77 -3.80
CA MET A 359 10.69 28.41 -3.10
C MET A 359 10.91 28.65 -1.61
N ARG A 360 9.93 29.28 -0.95
CA ARG A 360 9.92 29.48 0.50
C ARG A 360 8.77 28.75 1.17
N PHE A 361 9.07 28.08 2.25
CA PHE A 361 8.03 27.48 3.08
C PHE A 361 7.34 28.54 3.93
N ARG A 362 6.00 28.62 3.87
CA ARG A 362 5.18 29.58 4.62
C ARG A 362 4.39 28.95 5.76
N GLY A 363 4.47 27.64 5.90
CA GLY A 363 3.62 26.88 6.79
C GLY A 363 2.41 26.29 6.05
N VAL A 364 1.82 25.25 6.61
CA VAL A 364 0.56 24.69 6.08
C VAL A 364 -0.56 25.58 6.60
N SER A 365 -1.25 26.29 5.69
CA SER A 365 -2.51 26.97 6.05
C SER A 365 -3.50 25.90 6.51
N HIS A 366 -3.92 25.95 7.77
CA HIS A 366 -4.96 25.09 8.33
C HIS A 366 -6.33 25.51 7.84
#